data_d115cce820c198cdbae4ec0ac8200ddf
#
_entry.id   d115cce820c198cdbae4ec0ac8200ddf
#
_cell.length_a   1.000
_cell.length_b   1.000
_cell.length_c   1.000
_cell.angle_alpha   90.00
_cell.angle_beta   90.00
_cell.angle_gamma   90.00
#
_symmetry.space_group_name_H-M   'P 1'
#
loop_
_entity.id
_entity.type
_entity.pdbx_description
1 polymer ?
#
loop_
_entity_poly.entity_id
_entity_poly.type
_entity_poly.pdbx_seq_one_letter_code
_entity_poly.pdbx_strand_id
1 'polypeptide(L)'
;MFKRTFLMAIAFISMMVFASTASAQTTIYGCLDKVYMNKDKNPVHQNDVSPALNTTLTPNGDGSYKLVLSEFKVGKMPAKLKVVADDVVLDGTTVNDCPYAIILSFGSDLQFDATIQGSYDATTGKLEYTVKSVDAKFLGIAFDTEVHFTTECTTK
;
A
#
# COMPACT_ATOMS: atom_id res chain seq x y z
N MET A 1 73.05 16.76 21.86
CA MET A 1 72.20 15.58 21.65
C MET A 1 70.78 16.02 21.47
N PHE A 2 70.31 16.12 20.26
CA PHE A 2 68.91 16.45 19.99
C PHE A 2 68.10 15.18 19.84
N LYS A 3 67.21 14.87 20.81
CA LYS A 3 66.24 13.79 20.68
C LYS A 3 65.05 14.30 19.85
N ARG A 4 64.94 13.86 18.61
CA ARG A 4 63.75 14.07 17.77
C ARG A 4 62.66 13.09 18.23
N THR A 5 61.66 13.62 18.91
CA THR A 5 60.44 12.91 19.21
C THR A 5 59.57 12.93 17.97
N PHE A 6 59.40 11.76 17.33
CA PHE A 6 58.49 11.56 16.22
C PHE A 6 57.09 11.43 16.78
N LEU A 7 56.27 12.47 16.59
CA LEU A 7 54.82 12.42 16.91
C LEU A 7 54.12 11.74 15.74
N MET A 8 53.79 10.46 15.87
CA MET A 8 52.87 9.79 14.95
C MET A 8 51.46 10.26 15.24
N ALA A 9 50.93 11.09 14.37
CA ALA A 9 49.49 11.40 14.32
C ALA A 9 48.80 10.22 13.67
N ILE A 10 48.16 9.38 14.48
CA ILE A 10 47.25 8.35 13.99
C ILE A 10 45.95 9.05 13.61
N ALA A 11 45.73 9.30 12.32
CA ALA A 11 44.48 9.71 11.79
C ALA A 11 43.49 8.55 11.89
N PHE A 12 42.59 8.58 12.87
CA PHE A 12 41.40 7.72 12.89
C PHE A 12 40.46 8.19 11.78
N ILE A 13 40.56 7.56 10.64
CA ILE A 13 39.47 7.64 9.63
C ILE A 13 38.32 6.81 10.19
N SER A 14 37.39 7.47 10.86
CA SER A 14 36.10 6.87 11.17
C SER A 14 35.36 6.69 9.84
N MET A 15 35.46 5.50 9.27
CA MET A 15 34.53 5.07 8.24
C MET A 15 33.12 5.03 8.87
N MET A 16 32.34 6.08 8.64
CA MET A 16 30.90 6.01 8.80
C MET A 16 30.40 5.03 7.73
N VAL A 17 30.23 3.79 8.14
CA VAL A 17 29.43 2.84 7.38
C VAL A 17 28.01 3.35 7.46
N PHE A 18 27.58 4.07 6.44
CA PHE A 18 26.15 4.27 6.20
C PHE A 18 25.58 2.90 5.86
N ALA A 19 25.13 2.18 6.88
CA ALA A 19 24.25 1.06 6.69
C ALA A 19 22.97 1.68 6.08
N SER A 20 22.85 1.64 4.75
CA SER A 20 21.58 1.79 4.10
C SER A 20 20.71 0.65 4.61
N THR A 21 19.88 0.93 5.61
CA THR A 21 18.82 0.02 5.99
C THR A 21 17.90 -0.07 4.78
N ALA A 22 18.09 -1.12 3.98
CA ALA A 22 17.13 -1.47 2.95
C ALA A 22 15.78 -1.56 3.64
N SER A 23 14.83 -0.70 3.25
CA SER A 23 13.48 -0.69 3.81
C SER A 23 12.86 -2.05 3.53
N ALA A 24 12.73 -2.88 4.57
CA ALA A 24 12.24 -4.24 4.43
C ALA A 24 10.76 -4.19 4.02
N GLN A 25 10.45 -4.72 2.85
CA GLN A 25 9.09 -4.92 2.38
C GLN A 25 8.37 -5.92 3.28
N THR A 26 7.17 -5.60 3.72
CA THR A 26 6.32 -6.48 4.53
C THR A 26 5.10 -6.89 3.73
N THR A 27 4.85 -8.20 3.62
CA THR A 27 3.63 -8.75 3.02
C THR A 27 2.65 -9.12 4.10
N ILE A 28 1.44 -8.58 4.03
CA ILE A 28 0.39 -8.72 5.03
C ILE A 28 -0.81 -9.38 4.38
N TYR A 29 -1.20 -10.54 4.88
CA TYR A 29 -2.38 -11.26 4.42
C TYR A 29 -3.63 -10.77 5.13
N GLY A 30 -4.71 -10.63 4.38
CA GLY A 30 -5.97 -10.14 4.89
C GLY A 30 -7.13 -10.47 3.95
N CYS A 31 -8.19 -9.72 4.08
CA CYS A 31 -9.41 -9.89 3.31
C CYS A 31 -10.02 -8.54 2.94
N LEU A 32 -10.89 -8.56 1.96
CA LEU A 32 -11.77 -7.44 1.65
C LEU A 32 -13.11 -7.70 2.35
N ASP A 33 -13.42 -6.95 3.38
CA ASP A 33 -14.69 -7.09 4.10
C ASP A 33 -15.81 -6.26 3.46
N LYS A 34 -15.45 -5.25 2.64
CA LYS A 34 -16.39 -4.43 1.88
C LYS A 34 -15.81 -4.08 0.51
N VAL A 35 -16.56 -4.33 -0.52
CA VAL A 35 -16.30 -3.87 -1.89
C VAL A 35 -17.60 -3.30 -2.46
N TYR A 36 -17.57 -2.03 -2.77
CA TYR A 36 -18.69 -1.33 -3.41
C TYR A 36 -18.30 -0.95 -4.84
N MET A 37 -19.20 -1.16 -5.78
CA MET A 37 -19.04 -0.80 -7.18
C MET A 37 -20.24 0.02 -7.63
N ASN A 38 -20.00 1.17 -8.27
CA ASN A 38 -21.02 2.04 -8.86
C ASN A 38 -22.15 2.45 -7.90
N LYS A 39 -21.81 2.78 -6.65
CA LYS A 39 -22.78 3.16 -5.60
C LYS A 39 -23.85 2.10 -5.33
N ASP A 40 -23.63 0.86 -5.75
CA ASP A 40 -24.51 -0.23 -5.41
C ASP A 40 -24.61 -0.35 -3.89
N LYS A 41 -25.85 -0.29 -3.39
CA LYS A 41 -26.13 -0.39 -1.95
C LYS A 41 -25.83 -1.80 -1.40
N ASN A 42 -25.58 -2.75 -2.27
CA ASN A 42 -25.22 -4.10 -1.91
C ASN A 42 -23.70 -4.25 -2.02
N PRO A 43 -22.99 -4.33 -0.89
CA PRO A 43 -21.56 -4.61 -0.93
C PRO A 43 -21.35 -5.96 -1.62
N VAL A 44 -20.40 -6.02 -2.53
CA VAL A 44 -19.96 -7.29 -3.09
C VAL A 44 -19.39 -8.13 -1.94
N HIS A 45 -19.96 -9.31 -1.72
CA HIS A 45 -19.56 -10.13 -0.60
C HIS A 45 -18.15 -10.67 -0.79
N GLN A 46 -17.41 -10.77 0.30
CA GLN A 46 -16.05 -11.30 0.36
C GLN A 46 -15.88 -12.67 -0.33
N ASN A 47 -16.92 -13.50 -0.35
CA ASN A 47 -16.92 -14.81 -1.02
C ASN A 47 -16.75 -14.72 -2.53
N ASP A 48 -16.97 -13.55 -3.12
CA ASP A 48 -16.79 -13.29 -4.54
C ASP A 48 -15.37 -12.85 -4.89
N VAL A 49 -14.52 -12.67 -3.88
CA VAL A 49 -13.12 -12.23 -4.03
C VAL A 49 -12.18 -13.41 -3.83
N SER A 50 -11.13 -13.48 -4.63
CA SER A 50 -10.13 -14.55 -4.53
C SER A 50 -9.52 -14.65 -3.12
N PRO A 51 -9.36 -15.87 -2.55
CA PRO A 51 -9.07 -16.08 -1.12
C PRO A 51 -7.66 -15.70 -0.68
N ALA A 52 -6.74 -15.38 -1.57
CA ALA A 52 -5.33 -15.13 -1.23
C ALA A 52 -4.93 -13.66 -1.40
N LEU A 53 -5.70 -12.74 -0.81
CA LEU A 53 -5.38 -11.33 -0.87
C LEU A 53 -4.27 -10.96 0.11
N ASN A 54 -3.34 -10.16 -0.36
CA ASN A 54 -2.30 -9.58 0.47
C ASN A 54 -2.04 -8.13 0.08
N THR A 55 -1.59 -7.38 1.05
CA THR A 55 -1.05 -6.03 0.87
C THR A 55 0.43 -6.05 1.19
N THR A 56 1.20 -5.48 0.30
CA THR A 56 2.63 -5.26 0.51
C THR A 56 2.85 -3.81 0.92
N LEU A 57 3.52 -3.61 2.05
CA LEU A 57 3.97 -2.31 2.52
C LEU A 57 5.48 -2.22 2.42
N THR A 58 5.97 -1.18 1.77
CA THR A 58 7.40 -0.84 1.71
C THR A 58 7.60 0.53 2.34
N PRO A 59 8.29 0.63 3.48
CA PRO A 59 8.55 1.92 4.11
C PRO A 59 9.39 2.84 3.21
N ASN A 60 9.01 4.11 3.11
CA ASN A 60 9.79 5.11 2.36
C ASN A 60 10.86 5.80 3.21
N GLY A 61 10.86 5.58 4.55
CA GLY A 61 11.83 6.16 5.48
C GLY A 61 11.42 7.50 6.08
N ASP A 62 10.30 8.07 5.67
CA ASP A 62 9.73 9.35 6.14
C ASP A 62 8.42 9.19 6.94
N GLY A 63 8.05 7.95 7.26
CA GLY A 63 6.79 7.60 7.93
C GLY A 63 5.65 7.25 6.97
N SER A 64 5.86 7.38 5.66
CA SER A 64 4.94 6.91 4.63
C SER A 64 5.35 5.53 4.10
N TYR A 65 4.44 4.92 3.32
CA TYR A 65 4.62 3.61 2.73
C TYR A 65 4.24 3.62 1.26
N LYS A 66 4.96 2.83 0.46
CA LYS A 66 4.41 2.32 -0.78
C LYS A 66 3.48 1.16 -0.45
N LEU A 67 2.22 1.25 -0.87
CA LEU A 67 1.17 0.27 -0.64
C LEU A 67 0.81 -0.42 -1.95
N VAL A 68 0.83 -1.75 -1.95
CA VAL A 68 0.40 -2.56 -3.09
C VAL A 68 -0.60 -3.61 -2.60
N LEU A 69 -1.87 -3.46 -2.98
CA LEU A 69 -2.88 -4.50 -2.82
C LEU A 69 -2.80 -5.43 -4.04
N SER A 70 -2.65 -6.73 -3.78
CA SER A 70 -2.57 -7.74 -4.83
C SER A 70 -3.82 -7.73 -5.71
N GLU A 71 -3.65 -8.19 -6.94
CA GLU A 71 -4.72 -8.26 -7.94
C GLU A 71 -5.86 -9.16 -7.47
N PHE A 72 -7.09 -8.70 -7.63
CA PHE A 72 -8.30 -9.45 -7.29
C PHE A 72 -9.40 -9.25 -8.33
N LYS A 73 -10.31 -10.20 -8.37
CA LYS A 73 -11.49 -10.18 -9.23
C LYS A 73 -12.75 -10.09 -8.37
N VAL A 74 -13.67 -9.24 -8.77
CA VAL A 74 -14.94 -9.05 -8.08
C VAL A 74 -16.05 -9.75 -8.87
N GLY A 75 -16.62 -10.79 -8.28
CA GLY A 75 -17.73 -11.55 -8.85
C GLY A 75 -17.50 -11.99 -10.30
N LYS A 76 -18.44 -11.70 -11.17
CA LYS A 76 -18.38 -12.00 -12.61
C LYS A 76 -17.73 -10.91 -13.45
N MET A 77 -17.14 -9.90 -12.84
CA MET A 77 -16.48 -8.82 -13.56
C MET A 77 -15.33 -9.38 -14.41
N PRO A 78 -15.26 -9.04 -15.70
CA PRO A 78 -14.22 -9.57 -16.58
C PRO A 78 -12.82 -8.99 -16.30
N ALA A 79 -12.78 -7.87 -15.59
CA ALA A 79 -11.55 -7.16 -15.25
C ALA A 79 -11.05 -7.55 -13.87
N LYS A 80 -9.74 -7.36 -13.65
CA LYS A 80 -9.10 -7.49 -12.35
C LYS A 80 -8.71 -6.11 -11.83
N LEU A 81 -8.84 -5.92 -10.53
CA LEU A 81 -8.46 -4.72 -9.82
C LEU A 81 -7.15 -4.94 -9.07
N LYS A 82 -6.30 -3.94 -9.09
CA LYS A 82 -5.07 -3.84 -8.30
C LYS A 82 -4.97 -2.42 -7.75
N VAL A 83 -4.39 -2.27 -6.58
CA VAL A 83 -4.08 -0.94 -6.03
C VAL A 83 -2.59 -0.80 -5.86
N VAL A 84 -2.02 0.28 -6.37
CA VAL A 84 -0.62 0.65 -6.19
C VAL A 84 -0.57 2.13 -5.83
N ALA A 85 -0.12 2.45 -4.64
CA ALA A 85 -0.01 3.81 -4.18
C ALA A 85 1.36 4.06 -3.53
N ASP A 86 1.97 5.16 -3.88
CA ASP A 86 3.19 5.64 -3.25
C ASP A 86 2.84 6.67 -2.15
N ASP A 87 3.72 6.86 -1.18
CA ASP A 87 3.65 7.90 -0.16
C ASP A 87 2.36 7.90 0.72
N VAL A 88 1.88 6.70 1.07
CA VAL A 88 0.67 6.54 1.89
C VAL A 88 1.01 6.64 3.38
N VAL A 89 0.41 7.59 4.09
CA VAL A 89 0.47 7.70 5.55
C VAL A 89 -0.67 6.91 6.16
N LEU A 90 -0.36 5.95 7.03
CA LEU A 90 -1.30 5.01 7.65
C LEU A 90 -1.42 5.27 9.16
N ASP A 91 -1.87 6.47 9.53
CA ASP A 91 -2.04 6.94 10.91
C ASP A 91 -3.49 6.87 11.43
N GLY A 92 -4.41 6.39 10.60
CA GLY A 92 -5.83 6.30 10.89
C GLY A 92 -6.64 7.56 10.55
N THR A 93 -6.01 8.69 10.32
CA THR A 93 -6.67 9.99 10.13
C THR A 93 -6.38 10.65 8.80
N THR A 94 -5.17 10.49 8.28
CA THR A 94 -4.74 11.12 7.04
C THR A 94 -5.46 10.51 5.84
N VAL A 95 -6.09 11.36 5.03
CA VAL A 95 -6.62 10.98 3.72
C VAL A 95 -5.56 11.28 2.68
N ASN A 96 -5.02 10.23 2.06
CA ASN A 96 -3.95 10.35 1.07
C ASN A 96 -4.56 10.45 -0.33
N ASP A 97 -4.20 11.47 -1.08
CA ASP A 97 -4.53 11.59 -2.49
C ASP A 97 -3.50 10.80 -3.31
N CYS A 98 -3.95 9.76 -3.97
CA CYS A 98 -3.09 8.81 -4.68
C CYS A 98 -3.45 8.81 -6.17
N PRO A 99 -2.72 9.56 -7.01
CA PRO A 99 -2.96 9.56 -8.44
C PRO A 99 -2.64 8.18 -9.04
N TYR A 100 -3.48 7.75 -9.97
CA TYR A 100 -3.33 6.50 -10.73
C TYR A 100 -3.25 5.23 -9.87
N ALA A 101 -3.75 5.27 -8.64
CA ALA A 101 -3.58 4.18 -7.67
C ALA A 101 -4.43 2.95 -7.97
N ILE A 102 -5.64 3.11 -8.53
CA ILE A 102 -6.48 1.99 -8.93
C ILE A 102 -6.14 1.60 -10.35
N ILE A 103 -5.77 0.34 -10.55
CA ILE A 103 -5.46 -0.25 -11.84
C ILE A 103 -6.51 -1.30 -12.17
N LEU A 104 -7.22 -1.08 -13.27
CA LEU A 104 -8.20 -2.01 -13.82
C LEU A 104 -7.61 -2.67 -15.06
N SER A 105 -7.34 -3.97 -14.97
CA SER A 105 -6.77 -4.76 -16.06
C SER A 105 -7.87 -5.45 -16.87
N PHE A 106 -8.09 -4.96 -18.08
CA PHE A 106 -9.04 -5.51 -19.04
C PHE A 106 -8.44 -5.45 -20.46
N GLY A 107 -7.56 -6.39 -20.77
CA GLY A 107 -6.81 -6.39 -22.03
C GLY A 107 -5.73 -5.31 -22.12
N SER A 108 -5.97 -4.15 -21.53
CA SER A 108 -5.01 -3.07 -21.27
C SER A 108 -5.27 -2.53 -19.86
N ASP A 109 -4.25 -1.92 -19.26
CA ASP A 109 -4.40 -1.34 -17.93
C ASP A 109 -4.99 0.07 -18.02
N LEU A 110 -6.09 0.28 -17.28
CA LEU A 110 -6.69 1.58 -17.05
C LEU A 110 -6.38 2.00 -15.62
N GLN A 111 -5.98 3.26 -15.45
CA GLN A 111 -5.59 3.80 -14.16
C GLN A 111 -6.55 4.89 -13.72
N PHE A 112 -6.90 4.90 -12.44
CA PHE A 112 -7.77 5.89 -11.82
C PHE A 112 -7.16 6.45 -10.56
N ASP A 113 -7.42 7.70 -10.30
CA ASP A 113 -7.06 8.35 -9.06
C ASP A 113 -7.89 7.78 -7.90
N ALA A 114 -7.29 7.74 -6.74
CA ALA A 114 -7.94 7.26 -5.53
C ALA A 114 -7.54 8.07 -4.30
N THR A 115 -8.39 8.01 -3.28
CA THR A 115 -8.00 8.38 -1.92
C THR A 115 -7.83 7.11 -1.09
N ILE A 116 -6.83 7.11 -0.21
CA ILE A 116 -6.56 6.00 0.72
C ILE A 116 -6.48 6.56 2.14
N GLN A 117 -7.23 5.95 3.04
CA GLN A 117 -7.19 6.25 4.47
C GLN A 117 -7.16 4.94 5.25
N GLY A 118 -6.30 4.85 6.25
CA GLY A 118 -6.20 3.65 7.07
C GLY A 118 -5.14 3.74 8.14
N SER A 119 -4.95 2.65 8.85
CA SER A 119 -3.98 2.52 9.94
C SER A 119 -3.16 1.25 9.82
N TYR A 120 -1.91 1.35 10.19
CA TYR A 120 -0.99 0.22 10.29
C TYR A 120 -0.26 0.22 11.63
N ASP A 121 -0.34 -0.87 12.35
CA ASP A 121 0.42 -1.11 13.57
C ASP A 121 1.52 -2.16 13.27
N ALA A 122 2.76 -1.68 13.16
CA ALA A 122 3.90 -2.53 12.87
C ALA A 122 4.21 -3.52 14.02
N THR A 123 3.77 -3.23 15.25
CA THR A 123 3.99 -4.11 16.40
C THR A 123 3.10 -5.33 16.36
N THR A 124 1.84 -5.17 16.00
CA THR A 124 0.84 -6.25 15.92
C THR A 124 0.67 -6.82 14.52
N GLY A 125 1.13 -6.10 13.49
CA GLY A 125 0.88 -6.43 12.09
C GLY A 125 -0.55 -6.12 11.63
N LYS A 126 -1.35 -5.43 12.45
CA LYS A 126 -2.70 -5.05 12.10
C LYS A 126 -2.69 -3.95 11.04
N LEU A 127 -3.35 -4.22 9.93
CA LEU A 127 -3.52 -3.30 8.82
C LEU A 127 -4.99 -3.21 8.44
N GLU A 128 -5.48 -2.00 8.30
CA GLU A 128 -6.84 -1.70 7.85
C GLU A 128 -6.81 -0.43 7.03
N TYR A 129 -7.41 -0.43 5.84
CA TYR A 129 -7.52 0.77 5.02
C TYR A 129 -8.69 0.69 4.05
N THR A 130 -9.15 1.87 3.63
CA THR A 130 -10.18 2.04 2.61
C THR A 130 -9.60 2.77 1.42
N VAL A 131 -9.85 2.26 0.22
CA VAL A 131 -9.50 2.88 -1.06
C VAL A 131 -10.79 3.32 -1.74
N LYS A 132 -10.87 4.59 -2.15
CA LYS A 132 -12.00 5.14 -2.90
C LYS A 132 -11.52 5.75 -4.20
N SER A 133 -12.18 5.41 -5.31
CA SER A 133 -11.92 6.07 -6.59
C SER A 133 -12.36 7.52 -6.58
N VAL A 134 -11.63 8.38 -7.31
CA VAL A 134 -11.95 9.79 -7.48
C VAL A 134 -12.26 10.04 -8.94
N ASP A 135 -13.46 10.55 -9.21
CA ASP A 135 -13.93 10.95 -10.56
C ASP A 135 -13.63 9.92 -11.67
N ALA A 136 -13.56 8.64 -11.31
CA ALA A 136 -13.24 7.57 -12.24
C ALA A 136 -14.37 7.35 -13.25
N LYS A 137 -14.02 7.23 -14.53
CA LYS A 137 -14.96 6.94 -15.62
C LYS A 137 -14.40 5.81 -16.48
N PHE A 138 -15.26 4.86 -16.80
CA PHE A 138 -14.96 3.80 -17.76
C PHE A 138 -15.97 3.88 -18.93
N LEU A 139 -15.47 4.09 -20.13
CA LEU A 139 -16.29 4.31 -21.34
C LEU A 139 -17.35 5.41 -21.16
N GLY A 140 -17.00 6.50 -20.45
CA GLY A 140 -17.91 7.62 -20.17
C GLY A 140 -18.92 7.36 -19.03
N ILE A 141 -18.92 6.18 -18.45
CA ILE A 141 -19.78 5.80 -17.32
C ILE A 141 -18.99 5.95 -16.02
N ALA A 142 -19.60 6.52 -14.98
CA ALA A 142 -18.97 6.64 -13.67
C ALA A 142 -18.59 5.26 -13.13
N PHE A 143 -17.35 5.14 -12.69
CA PHE A 143 -16.78 3.93 -12.10
C PHE A 143 -16.40 4.22 -10.63
N ASP A 144 -17.40 4.31 -9.78
CA ASP A 144 -17.19 4.53 -8.36
C ASP A 144 -16.85 3.20 -7.69
N THR A 145 -15.66 3.12 -7.10
CA THR A 145 -15.19 1.94 -6.39
C THR A 145 -14.75 2.31 -4.98
N GLU A 146 -15.19 1.54 -4.02
CA GLU A 146 -14.70 1.59 -2.64
C GLU A 146 -14.33 0.19 -2.19
N VAL A 147 -13.09 0.02 -1.72
CA VAL A 147 -12.52 -1.25 -1.28
C VAL A 147 -12.01 -1.09 0.14
N HIS A 148 -12.43 -1.95 1.04
CA HIS A 148 -11.95 -1.98 2.42
C HIS A 148 -11.17 -3.26 2.68
N PHE A 149 -9.88 -3.11 2.98
CA PHE A 149 -8.97 -4.19 3.35
C PHE A 149 -8.80 -4.24 4.87
N THR A 150 -8.81 -5.44 5.44
CA THR A 150 -8.53 -5.66 6.86
C THR A 150 -7.79 -6.96 7.11
N THR A 151 -6.94 -6.97 8.13
CA THR A 151 -6.33 -8.19 8.66
C THR A 151 -7.25 -8.95 9.62
N GLU A 152 -8.32 -8.31 10.08
CA GLU A 152 -9.34 -8.92 10.95
C GLU A 152 -10.46 -9.54 10.11
N CYS A 153 -10.17 -10.69 9.51
CA CYS A 153 -11.14 -11.40 8.68
C CYS A 153 -12.15 -12.15 9.55
N THR A 154 -13.42 -11.80 9.46
CA THR A 154 -14.51 -12.58 10.07
C THR A 154 -14.84 -13.76 9.19
N THR A 155 -14.50 -14.97 9.61
CA THR A 155 -15.06 -16.20 9.04
C THR A 155 -16.54 -16.27 9.40
N LYS A 156 -17.41 -16.20 8.39
CA LYS A 156 -18.82 -16.56 8.53
C LYS A 156 -18.99 -18.05 8.34
#